data_841ab052f39cf65da1d65b741613e210
#
_entry.id   841ab052f39cf65da1d65b741613e210
#
_cell.length_a   1.000
_cell.length_b   1.000
_cell.length_c   1.000
_cell.angle_alpha   90.00
_cell.angle_beta   90.00
_cell.angle_gamma   90.00
#
_symmetry.space_group_name_H-M   'P 1'
#
loop_
_entity.id
_entity.type
_entity.pdbx_description
1 polymer ?
#
loop_
_entity_poly.entity_id
_entity_poly.type
_entity_poly.pdbx_seq_one_letter_code
_entity_poly.pdbx_strand_id
1 'polypeptide(L)'
;NSNRTPTDLAMIEKKLSKLASSIVDTVVKKYVLGFFLDQLSNFLPSKTNFMQKNYKVKIAKSLEITKNIYKETQKFSSIEIKELSILYLILNNLDFFYHRLDLLNDLLFFSKENKILFQLVEQSLKNGNYNDIDVDKNFLDNINKFATVKHIVKRNDDNHSKLSEIFEDIKKDLKTYSLELRIQELESKFAQDFNQNTFDEIRRLKK
;
A
#
# COMPACT_ATOMS: atom_id res chain seq x y z
N ASN A 1 -29.87 13.42 40.33
CA ASN A 1 -29.86 13.76 38.90
C ASN A 1 -29.74 15.27 38.75
N SER A 2 -28.53 15.83 38.79
CA SER A 2 -28.30 17.25 38.50
C SER A 2 -28.43 17.44 36.99
N ASN A 3 -29.48 18.14 36.56
CA ASN A 3 -29.62 18.60 35.18
C ASN A 3 -28.47 19.56 34.85
N ARG A 4 -27.43 19.05 34.23
CA ARG A 4 -26.32 19.88 33.74
C ARG A 4 -26.81 20.72 32.60
N THR A 5 -26.59 22.02 32.70
CA THR A 5 -26.97 22.95 31.61
C THR A 5 -26.03 22.81 30.41
N PRO A 6 -26.44 23.18 29.20
CA PRO A 6 -25.53 23.22 28.05
C PRO A 6 -24.26 24.04 28.29
N THR A 7 -24.37 25.08 29.10
CA THR A 7 -23.24 25.93 29.50
C THR A 7 -22.22 25.19 30.38
N ASP A 8 -22.72 24.32 31.29
CA ASP A 8 -21.83 23.48 32.14
C ASP A 8 -21.08 22.46 31.30
N LEU A 9 -21.76 21.85 30.32
CA LEU A 9 -21.16 20.89 29.39
C LEU A 9 -20.08 21.58 28.53
N ALA A 10 -20.33 22.76 28.02
CA ALA A 10 -19.34 23.56 27.27
C ALA A 10 -18.12 23.93 28.12
N MET A 11 -18.31 24.25 29.37
CA MET A 11 -17.20 24.53 30.30
C MET A 11 -16.38 23.28 30.61
N ILE A 12 -17.03 22.12 30.74
CA ILE A 12 -16.35 20.83 30.96
C ILE A 12 -15.53 20.49 29.71
N GLU A 13 -16.10 20.59 28.52
CA GLU A 13 -15.42 20.34 27.26
C GLU A 13 -14.16 21.20 27.10
N LYS A 14 -14.28 22.51 27.39
CA LYS A 14 -13.15 23.45 27.37
C LYS A 14 -12.04 23.06 28.34
N LYS A 15 -12.38 22.62 29.57
CA LYS A 15 -11.41 22.13 30.56
C LYS A 15 -10.72 20.85 30.10
N LEU A 16 -11.47 19.89 29.57
CA LEU A 16 -10.93 18.61 29.09
C LEU A 16 -10.01 18.84 27.86
N SER A 17 -10.40 19.71 26.94
CA SER A 17 -9.56 20.10 25.80
C SER A 17 -8.25 20.75 26.26
N LYS A 18 -8.31 21.63 27.31
CA LYS A 18 -7.11 22.24 27.87
C LYS A 18 -6.19 21.21 28.53
N LEU A 19 -6.74 20.25 29.28
CA LEU A 19 -5.98 19.12 29.85
C LEU A 19 -5.35 18.25 28.77
N ALA A 20 -6.09 17.90 27.73
CA ALA A 20 -5.54 17.15 26.61
C ALA A 20 -4.44 17.93 25.88
N SER A 21 -4.54 19.26 25.79
CA SER A 21 -3.52 20.09 25.12
C SER A 21 -2.18 20.16 25.86
N SER A 22 -2.15 19.86 27.17
CA SER A 22 -0.91 19.78 27.95
C SER A 22 -0.11 18.49 27.71
N ILE A 23 -0.68 17.51 27.01
CA ILE A 23 0.01 16.26 26.65
C ILE A 23 0.96 16.54 25.48
N VAL A 24 2.25 16.27 25.70
CA VAL A 24 3.31 16.50 24.71
C VAL A 24 3.24 15.50 23.55
N ASP A 25 2.92 14.24 23.84
CA ASP A 25 2.78 13.21 22.82
C ASP A 25 1.49 13.40 22.01
N THR A 26 1.66 13.64 20.71
CA THR A 26 0.56 13.91 19.77
C THR A 26 -0.39 12.73 19.59
N VAL A 27 0.11 11.48 19.67
CA VAL A 27 -0.68 10.27 19.53
C VAL A 27 -1.52 10.06 20.79
N VAL A 28 -0.91 10.11 21.96
CA VAL A 28 -1.60 10.01 23.25
C VAL A 28 -2.65 11.12 23.38
N LYS A 29 -2.31 12.36 23.03
CA LYS A 29 -3.23 13.48 23.01
C LYS A 29 -4.49 13.20 22.18
N LYS A 30 -4.33 12.65 20.97
CA LYS A 30 -5.46 12.31 20.09
C LYS A 30 -6.41 11.30 20.73
N TYR A 31 -5.87 10.23 21.34
CA TYR A 31 -6.67 9.20 21.98
C TYR A 31 -7.37 9.71 23.25
N VAL A 32 -6.69 10.50 24.09
CA VAL A 32 -7.27 11.11 25.29
C VAL A 32 -8.39 12.06 24.92
N LEU A 33 -8.21 12.87 23.89
CA LEU A 33 -9.24 13.80 23.42
C LEU A 33 -10.46 13.07 22.86
N GLY A 34 -10.24 11.99 22.10
CA GLY A 34 -11.31 11.11 21.61
C GLY A 34 -12.10 10.47 22.74
N PHE A 35 -11.43 9.95 23.76
CA PHE A 35 -12.07 9.38 24.96
C PHE A 35 -12.91 10.42 25.72
N PHE A 36 -12.40 11.63 25.90
CA PHE A 36 -13.15 12.71 26.56
C PHE A 36 -14.41 13.10 25.78
N LEU A 37 -14.32 13.20 24.47
CA LEU A 37 -15.46 13.52 23.60
C LEU A 37 -16.53 12.42 23.64
N ASP A 38 -16.12 11.17 23.65
CA ASP A 38 -17.01 10.01 23.80
C ASP A 38 -17.76 10.04 25.16
N GLN A 39 -17.04 10.28 26.24
CA GLN A 39 -17.66 10.40 27.58
C GLN A 39 -18.64 11.58 27.62
N LEU A 40 -18.31 12.74 27.03
CA LEU A 40 -19.21 13.87 26.96
C LEU A 40 -20.46 13.59 26.12
N SER A 41 -20.34 12.81 25.07
CA SER A 41 -21.47 12.44 24.20
C SER A 41 -22.55 11.68 24.94
N ASN A 42 -22.18 10.92 25.99
CA ASN A 42 -23.11 10.17 26.82
C ASN A 42 -23.99 11.07 27.74
N PHE A 43 -23.55 12.32 27.97
CA PHE A 43 -24.28 13.30 28.79
C PHE A 43 -25.09 14.29 27.96
N LEU A 44 -24.93 14.27 26.63
CA LEU A 44 -25.73 15.11 25.74
C LEU A 44 -27.09 14.42 25.51
N PRO A 45 -28.21 15.14 25.65
CA PRO A 45 -29.49 14.59 25.22
C PRO A 45 -29.38 14.21 23.75
N SER A 46 -29.85 12.99 23.42
CA SER A 46 -29.73 12.34 22.11
C SER A 46 -29.75 13.38 20.97
N LYS A 47 -28.71 13.36 20.17
CA LYS A 47 -28.50 14.26 19.02
C LYS A 47 -29.80 14.40 18.24
N THR A 48 -30.52 15.50 18.44
CA THR A 48 -31.58 15.90 17.53
C THR A 48 -30.95 16.00 16.15
N ASN A 49 -31.57 15.39 15.17
CA ASN A 49 -31.16 15.23 13.76
C ASN A 49 -30.85 16.53 13.00
N PHE A 50 -30.50 17.61 13.68
CA PHE A 50 -30.38 18.96 13.07
C PHE A 50 -29.07 19.18 12.30
N MET A 51 -27.98 18.45 12.59
CA MET A 51 -26.71 18.61 11.87
C MET A 51 -26.47 17.64 10.72
N GLN A 52 -27.35 16.68 10.48
CA GLN A 52 -27.14 15.67 9.41
C GLN A 52 -27.59 16.10 8.02
N LYS A 53 -28.33 17.21 7.87
CA LYS A 53 -28.96 17.51 6.56
C LYS A 53 -28.06 18.18 5.52
N ASN A 54 -26.99 18.86 5.87
CA ASN A 54 -26.25 19.68 4.91
C ASN A 54 -24.87 19.13 4.44
N TYR A 55 -24.39 18.02 4.99
CA TYR A 55 -23.11 17.44 4.58
C TYR A 55 -23.22 16.19 3.70
N LYS A 56 -24.45 15.72 3.40
CA LYS A 56 -24.65 14.41 2.75
C LYS A 56 -24.38 14.35 1.24
N VAL A 57 -24.30 15.47 0.53
CA VAL A 57 -24.43 15.41 -0.94
C VAL A 57 -23.11 15.30 -1.69
N LYS A 58 -21.99 15.80 -1.16
CA LYS A 58 -20.69 15.74 -1.89
C LYS A 58 -19.74 14.63 -1.39
N ILE A 59 -19.86 14.19 -0.16
CA ILE A 59 -18.97 13.16 0.42
C ILE A 59 -19.35 11.74 -0.01
N ALA A 60 -20.65 11.51 -0.33
CA ALA A 60 -21.15 10.17 -0.65
C ALA A 60 -20.55 9.57 -1.94
N LYS A 61 -20.37 10.37 -3.02
CA LYS A 61 -19.82 9.86 -4.29
C LYS A 61 -18.33 9.49 -4.22
N SER A 62 -17.52 10.30 -3.53
CA SER A 62 -16.11 9.99 -3.36
C SER A 62 -15.87 8.78 -2.44
N LEU A 63 -16.72 8.57 -1.42
CA LEU A 63 -16.68 7.41 -0.54
C LEU A 63 -17.08 6.11 -1.24
N GLU A 64 -18.03 6.12 -2.18
CA GLU A 64 -18.36 4.94 -2.97
C GLU A 64 -17.25 4.56 -3.94
N ILE A 65 -16.67 5.51 -4.63
CA ILE A 65 -15.51 5.28 -5.51
C ILE A 65 -14.34 4.74 -4.70
N THR A 66 -14.03 5.35 -3.56
CA THR A 66 -12.95 4.89 -2.68
C THR A 66 -13.21 3.50 -2.10
N LYS A 67 -14.46 3.20 -1.71
CA LYS A 67 -14.86 1.85 -1.26
C LYS A 67 -14.75 0.81 -2.36
N ASN A 68 -15.11 1.15 -3.59
CA ASN A 68 -15.01 0.23 -4.72
C ASN A 68 -13.54 -0.03 -5.08
N ILE A 69 -12.70 1.01 -5.15
CA ILE A 69 -11.26 0.86 -5.34
C ILE A 69 -10.65 0.00 -4.22
N TYR A 70 -11.01 0.25 -2.96
CA TYR A 70 -10.53 -0.53 -1.83
C TYR A 70 -10.95 -2.02 -1.91
N LYS A 71 -12.21 -2.30 -2.27
CA LYS A 71 -12.67 -3.68 -2.47
C LYS A 71 -11.96 -4.39 -3.63
N GLU A 72 -11.64 -3.65 -4.67
CA GLU A 72 -10.91 -4.21 -5.82
C GLU A 72 -9.43 -4.42 -5.51
N THR A 73 -8.80 -3.50 -4.77
CA THR A 73 -7.41 -3.69 -4.30
C THR A 73 -7.26 -4.84 -3.31
N GLN A 74 -8.30 -5.19 -2.55
CA GLN A 74 -8.28 -6.38 -1.69
C GLN A 74 -8.18 -7.71 -2.45
N LYS A 75 -8.42 -7.71 -3.77
CA LYS A 75 -8.22 -8.90 -4.61
C LYS A 75 -6.75 -9.19 -4.89
N PHE A 76 -5.88 -8.21 -4.71
CA PHE A 76 -4.44 -8.33 -4.93
C PHE A 76 -3.69 -8.31 -3.61
N SER A 77 -2.74 -9.19 -3.45
CA SER A 77 -1.78 -9.12 -2.35
C SER A 77 -0.88 -7.88 -2.49
N SER A 78 -0.26 -7.46 -1.39
CA SER A 78 0.69 -6.34 -1.43
C SER A 78 1.85 -6.60 -2.39
N ILE A 79 2.23 -7.84 -2.56
CA ILE A 79 3.29 -8.27 -3.48
C ILE A 79 2.84 -8.17 -4.93
N GLU A 80 1.63 -8.61 -5.26
CA GLU A 80 1.09 -8.46 -6.62
C GLU A 80 0.98 -6.99 -7.02
N ILE A 81 0.62 -6.10 -6.09
CA ILE A 81 0.61 -4.64 -6.36
C ILE A 81 2.03 -4.12 -6.67
N LYS A 82 3.05 -4.62 -6.00
CA LYS A 82 4.45 -4.28 -6.29
C LYS A 82 4.88 -4.80 -7.66
N GLU A 83 4.49 -6.02 -8.00
CA GLU A 83 4.73 -6.60 -9.34
C GLU A 83 4.04 -5.78 -10.44
N LEU A 84 2.76 -5.41 -10.26
CA LEU A 84 2.04 -4.52 -11.18
C LEU A 84 2.74 -3.15 -11.30
N SER A 85 3.32 -2.65 -10.22
CA SER A 85 4.06 -1.39 -10.22
C SER A 85 5.35 -1.49 -11.03
N ILE A 86 6.11 -2.59 -10.93
CA ILE A 86 7.28 -2.84 -11.79
C ILE A 86 6.87 -2.95 -13.26
N LEU A 87 5.84 -3.74 -13.57
CA LEU A 87 5.33 -3.86 -14.93
C LEU A 87 4.89 -2.52 -15.51
N TYR A 88 4.24 -1.67 -14.68
CA TYR A 88 3.90 -0.31 -15.07
C TYR A 88 5.13 0.52 -15.45
N LEU A 89 6.19 0.48 -14.63
CA LEU A 89 7.42 1.22 -14.91
C LEU A 89 8.05 0.76 -16.21
N ILE A 90 8.15 -0.55 -16.45
CA ILE A 90 8.75 -1.10 -17.67
C ILE A 90 7.93 -0.73 -18.90
N LEU A 91 6.61 -1.00 -18.90
CA LEU A 91 5.74 -0.77 -20.06
C LEU A 91 5.59 0.70 -20.43
N ASN A 92 5.72 1.60 -19.47
CA ASN A 92 5.63 3.04 -19.75
C ASN A 92 6.99 3.71 -20.03
N ASN A 93 8.10 2.97 -19.93
CA ASN A 93 9.46 3.50 -20.17
C ASN A 93 10.33 2.47 -20.93
N LEU A 94 9.78 1.87 -21.98
CA LEU A 94 10.44 0.78 -22.72
C LEU A 94 11.81 1.19 -23.27
N ASP A 95 11.97 2.41 -23.80
CA ASP A 95 13.26 2.93 -24.29
C ASP A 95 14.33 2.95 -23.21
N PHE A 96 13.98 3.36 -22.00
CA PHE A 96 14.90 3.36 -20.87
C PHE A 96 15.37 1.94 -20.54
N PHE A 97 14.45 0.98 -20.44
CA PHE A 97 14.77 -0.41 -20.10
C PHE A 97 15.47 -1.15 -21.23
N TYR A 98 15.23 -0.77 -22.49
CA TYR A 98 15.98 -1.30 -23.63
C TYR A 98 17.48 -1.00 -23.51
N HIS A 99 17.85 0.21 -23.09
CA HIS A 99 19.25 0.61 -22.86
C HIS A 99 19.80 0.11 -21.52
N ARG A 100 18.97 -0.41 -20.65
CA ARG A 100 19.33 -0.85 -19.28
C ARG A 100 18.76 -2.22 -18.95
N LEU A 101 19.00 -3.20 -19.84
CA LEU A 101 18.56 -4.58 -19.64
C LEU A 101 19.17 -5.22 -18.39
N ASP A 102 20.31 -4.71 -17.92
CA ASP A 102 20.95 -5.10 -16.67
C ASP A 102 20.04 -4.97 -15.45
N LEU A 103 19.16 -3.98 -15.42
CA LEU A 103 18.19 -3.77 -14.34
C LEU A 103 17.17 -4.90 -14.25
N LEU A 104 16.81 -5.51 -15.38
CA LEU A 104 15.79 -6.58 -15.45
C LEU A 104 16.32 -7.92 -14.93
N ASN A 105 17.64 -8.07 -14.81
CA ASN A 105 18.23 -9.29 -14.29
C ASN A 105 17.80 -9.52 -12.83
N ASP A 106 17.60 -10.79 -12.48
CA ASP A 106 17.21 -11.23 -11.13
C ASP A 106 15.87 -10.66 -10.62
N LEU A 107 15.00 -10.18 -11.51
CA LEU A 107 13.67 -9.75 -11.14
C LEU A 107 12.77 -10.95 -10.86
N LEU A 108 12.12 -10.93 -9.70
CA LEU A 108 11.30 -12.04 -9.22
C LEU A 108 9.81 -11.69 -9.34
N PHE A 109 9.03 -12.65 -9.84
CA PHE A 109 7.57 -12.58 -9.87
C PHE A 109 6.98 -13.81 -9.19
N PHE A 110 5.97 -13.60 -8.35
CA PHE A 110 5.27 -14.64 -7.60
C PHE A 110 3.92 -14.98 -8.25
N SER A 111 3.27 -14.00 -8.88
CA SER A 111 2.09 -14.23 -9.72
C SER A 111 2.49 -14.84 -11.07
N LYS A 112 1.81 -15.92 -11.44
CA LYS A 112 2.06 -16.60 -12.73
C LYS A 112 1.76 -15.68 -13.92
N GLU A 113 0.68 -14.92 -13.84
CA GLU A 113 0.24 -14.02 -14.90
C GLU A 113 1.26 -12.87 -15.10
N ASN A 114 1.68 -12.24 -14.02
CA ASN A 114 2.68 -11.17 -14.04
C ASN A 114 4.03 -11.67 -14.57
N LYS A 115 4.42 -12.90 -14.21
CA LYS A 115 5.65 -13.53 -14.69
C LYS A 115 5.62 -13.79 -16.19
N ILE A 116 4.51 -14.28 -16.72
CA ILE A 116 4.35 -14.55 -18.17
C ILE A 116 4.45 -13.22 -18.93
N LEU A 117 3.74 -12.19 -18.48
CA LEU A 117 3.82 -10.88 -19.13
C LEU A 117 5.24 -10.33 -19.09
N PHE A 118 5.90 -10.39 -17.94
CA PHE A 118 7.28 -9.93 -17.82
C PHE A 118 8.21 -10.66 -18.81
N GLN A 119 8.09 -11.97 -18.95
CA GLN A 119 8.90 -12.75 -19.90
C GLN A 119 8.65 -12.31 -21.36
N LEU A 120 7.40 -12.03 -21.73
CA LEU A 120 7.07 -11.49 -23.06
C LEU A 120 7.74 -10.13 -23.30
N VAL A 121 7.62 -9.23 -22.32
CA VAL A 121 8.21 -7.89 -22.41
C VAL A 121 9.73 -7.95 -22.44
N GLU A 122 10.35 -8.75 -21.58
CA GLU A 122 11.81 -8.95 -21.55
C GLU A 122 12.34 -9.51 -22.88
N GLN A 123 11.65 -10.49 -23.44
CA GLN A 123 12.02 -11.07 -24.75
C GLN A 123 11.89 -10.04 -25.87
N SER A 124 10.81 -9.25 -25.87
CA SER A 124 10.61 -8.20 -26.87
C SER A 124 11.66 -7.08 -26.76
N LEU A 125 12.05 -6.71 -25.55
CA LEU A 125 13.15 -5.75 -25.30
C LEU A 125 14.49 -6.33 -25.80
N LYS A 126 14.82 -7.58 -25.52
CA LYS A 126 16.06 -8.23 -26.01
C LYS A 126 16.12 -8.34 -27.52
N ASN A 127 14.98 -8.51 -28.17
CA ASN A 127 14.88 -8.60 -29.64
C ASN A 127 14.80 -7.25 -30.34
N GLY A 128 14.70 -6.13 -29.59
CA GLY A 128 14.54 -4.78 -30.14
C GLY A 128 13.16 -4.47 -30.72
N ASN A 129 12.18 -5.38 -30.61
CA ASN A 129 10.82 -5.26 -31.14
C ASN A 129 9.81 -4.88 -30.05
N TYR A 130 10.12 -3.86 -29.27
CA TYR A 130 9.29 -3.50 -28.11
C TYR A 130 8.14 -2.54 -28.42
N ASN A 131 8.00 -2.08 -29.67
CA ASN A 131 6.92 -1.18 -30.08
C ASN A 131 5.58 -1.91 -30.27
N ASP A 132 5.60 -3.22 -30.55
CA ASP A 132 4.42 -4.04 -30.87
C ASP A 132 4.21 -5.17 -29.86
N ILE A 133 4.33 -4.86 -28.57
CA ILE A 133 4.04 -5.86 -27.54
C ILE A 133 2.52 -6.01 -27.42
N ASP A 134 2.00 -7.16 -27.86
CA ASP A 134 0.58 -7.48 -27.72
C ASP A 134 0.27 -7.91 -26.28
N VAL A 135 -0.25 -6.97 -25.51
CA VAL A 135 -0.67 -7.20 -24.12
C VAL A 135 -2.19 -7.12 -24.05
N ASP A 136 -2.82 -8.09 -23.39
CA ASP A 136 -4.27 -8.08 -23.15
C ASP A 136 -4.67 -6.75 -22.50
N LYS A 137 -5.70 -6.12 -23.11
CA LYS A 137 -6.22 -4.83 -22.68
C LYS A 137 -6.69 -4.83 -21.23
N ASN A 138 -7.34 -5.91 -20.78
CA ASN A 138 -7.80 -6.04 -19.40
C ASN A 138 -6.61 -6.06 -18.42
N PHE A 139 -5.51 -6.66 -18.82
CA PHE A 139 -4.31 -6.72 -18.02
C PHE A 139 -3.63 -5.34 -17.93
N LEU A 140 -3.55 -4.62 -19.04
CA LEU A 140 -3.06 -3.23 -19.05
C LEU A 140 -3.91 -2.31 -18.19
N ASP A 141 -5.23 -2.49 -18.22
CA ASP A 141 -6.15 -1.73 -17.38
C ASP A 141 -5.92 -2.00 -15.89
N ASN A 142 -5.64 -3.25 -15.51
CA ASN A 142 -5.28 -3.61 -14.14
C ASN A 142 -3.95 -2.98 -13.72
N ILE A 143 -2.91 -3.05 -14.56
CA ILE A 143 -1.62 -2.40 -14.30
C ILE A 143 -1.82 -0.90 -14.09
N ASN A 144 -2.53 -0.24 -15.00
CA ASN A 144 -2.79 1.21 -14.94
C ASN A 144 -3.65 1.60 -13.73
N LYS A 145 -4.52 0.72 -13.27
CA LYS A 145 -5.43 0.98 -12.15
C LYS A 145 -4.75 0.80 -10.79
N PHE A 146 -3.95 -0.26 -10.64
CA PHE A 146 -3.44 -0.70 -9.34
C PHE A 146 -1.96 -0.39 -9.11
N ALA A 147 -1.17 -0.07 -10.14
CA ALA A 147 0.22 0.35 -9.94
C ALA A 147 0.30 1.61 -9.07
N THR A 148 0.91 1.47 -7.90
CA THR A 148 1.01 2.57 -6.92
C THR A 148 1.95 3.69 -7.39
N VAL A 149 2.93 3.34 -8.21
CA VAL A 149 3.96 4.26 -8.73
C VAL A 149 3.47 5.25 -9.79
N LYS A 150 2.30 5.03 -10.37
CA LYS A 150 1.74 5.92 -11.42
C LYS A 150 1.57 7.38 -11.00
N HIS A 151 1.46 7.63 -9.70
CA HIS A 151 1.36 8.98 -9.16
C HIS A 151 2.71 9.66 -8.96
N ILE A 152 3.79 8.89 -8.99
CA ILE A 152 5.16 9.35 -8.73
C ILE A 152 5.94 9.48 -10.04
N VAL A 153 5.76 8.50 -10.94
CA VAL A 153 6.43 8.44 -12.26
C VAL A 153 5.37 8.57 -13.34
N LYS A 154 5.53 9.58 -14.19
CA LYS A 154 4.68 9.77 -15.37
C LYS A 154 5.18 8.88 -16.51
N ARG A 155 4.30 8.67 -17.50
CA ARG A 155 4.70 7.99 -18.73
C ARG A 155 5.79 8.82 -19.44
N ASN A 156 6.87 8.17 -19.87
CA ASN A 156 8.04 8.80 -20.49
C ASN A 156 8.61 9.93 -19.62
N ASP A 157 8.81 9.66 -18.33
CA ASP A 157 9.43 10.61 -17.41
C ASP A 157 10.93 10.72 -17.75
N ASP A 158 11.40 11.92 -18.09
CA ASP A 158 12.82 12.19 -18.40
C ASP A 158 13.74 12.04 -17.18
N ASN A 159 13.19 11.86 -16.00
CA ASN A 159 13.95 11.65 -14.77
C ASN A 159 14.37 10.19 -14.58
N HIS A 160 15.29 9.73 -15.43
CA HIS A 160 15.82 8.36 -15.42
C HIS A 160 16.45 7.95 -14.08
N SER A 161 17.02 8.89 -13.33
CA SER A 161 17.60 8.61 -12.01
C SER A 161 16.53 8.19 -11.01
N LYS A 162 15.43 8.96 -10.93
CA LYS A 162 14.29 8.67 -10.06
C LYS A 162 13.59 7.37 -10.45
N LEU A 163 13.46 7.11 -11.76
CA LEU A 163 12.87 5.88 -12.27
C LEU A 163 13.69 4.66 -11.86
N SER A 164 15.02 4.74 -12.01
CA SER A 164 15.93 3.67 -11.58
C SER A 164 15.87 3.43 -10.07
N GLU A 165 15.85 4.49 -9.27
CA GLU A 165 15.75 4.40 -7.80
C GLU A 165 14.47 3.67 -7.36
N ILE A 166 13.30 4.11 -7.87
CA ILE A 166 12.02 3.49 -7.53
C ILE A 166 11.97 2.02 -7.98
N PHE A 167 12.52 1.74 -9.17
CA PHE A 167 12.57 0.38 -9.69
C PHE A 167 13.41 -0.54 -8.79
N GLU A 168 14.61 -0.09 -8.39
CA GLU A 168 15.50 -0.85 -7.51
C GLU A 168 14.90 -1.03 -6.10
N ASP A 169 14.21 -0.03 -5.58
CA ASP A 169 13.53 -0.15 -4.28
C ASP A 169 12.46 -1.24 -4.31
N ILE A 170 11.60 -1.27 -5.35
CA ILE A 170 10.58 -2.30 -5.46
C ILE A 170 11.21 -3.68 -5.71
N LYS A 171 12.25 -3.76 -6.53
CA LYS A 171 13.00 -4.99 -6.78
C LYS A 171 13.60 -5.55 -5.50
N LYS A 172 14.14 -4.70 -4.64
CA LYS A 172 14.65 -5.06 -3.31
C LYS A 172 13.55 -5.61 -2.41
N ASP A 173 12.37 -4.99 -2.43
CA ASP A 173 11.21 -5.45 -1.67
C ASP A 173 10.77 -6.86 -2.11
N LEU A 174 10.72 -7.13 -3.42
CA LEU A 174 10.39 -8.45 -3.96
C LEU A 174 11.42 -9.51 -3.56
N LYS A 175 12.70 -9.13 -3.57
CA LYS A 175 13.81 -9.97 -3.11
C LYS A 175 13.68 -10.31 -1.61
N THR A 176 13.38 -9.31 -0.80
CA THR A 176 13.16 -9.49 0.65
C THR A 176 12.00 -10.45 0.90
N TYR A 177 10.89 -10.28 0.19
CA TYR A 177 9.75 -11.19 0.30
C TYR A 177 10.09 -12.63 -0.10
N SER A 178 10.90 -12.82 -1.14
CA SER A 178 11.40 -14.15 -1.54
C SER A 178 12.21 -14.81 -0.42
N LEU A 179 13.05 -14.04 0.26
CA LEU A 179 13.81 -14.52 1.42
C LEU A 179 12.92 -14.88 2.59
N GLU A 180 11.90 -14.07 2.88
CA GLU A 180 10.92 -14.36 3.93
C GLU A 180 10.17 -15.66 3.66
N LEU A 181 9.71 -15.88 2.43
CA LEU A 181 9.07 -17.14 2.04
C LEU A 181 10.02 -18.33 2.22
N ARG A 182 11.29 -18.18 1.82
CA ARG A 182 12.28 -19.22 1.98
C ARG A 182 12.53 -19.55 3.45
N ILE A 183 12.60 -18.53 4.30
CA ILE A 183 12.74 -18.71 5.76
C ILE A 183 11.53 -19.45 6.31
N GLN A 184 10.30 -19.07 5.95
CA GLN A 184 9.08 -19.73 6.40
C GLN A 184 9.02 -21.21 5.99
N GLU A 185 9.44 -21.52 4.76
CA GLU A 185 9.55 -22.91 4.30
C GLU A 185 10.55 -23.73 5.12
N LEU A 186 11.71 -23.13 5.41
CA LEU A 186 12.75 -23.79 6.21
C LEU A 186 12.30 -23.95 7.67
N GLU A 187 11.64 -22.95 8.26
CA GLU A 187 11.07 -23.05 9.60
C GLU A 187 10.02 -24.15 9.69
N SER A 188 9.16 -24.26 8.67
CA SER A 188 8.15 -25.34 8.60
C SER A 188 8.79 -26.72 8.50
N LYS A 189 9.87 -26.86 7.73
CA LYS A 189 10.65 -28.10 7.61
C LYS A 189 11.36 -28.42 8.93
N PHE A 190 11.96 -27.40 9.57
CA PHE A 190 12.64 -27.57 10.85
C PHE A 190 11.68 -28.00 11.95
N ALA A 191 10.45 -27.49 11.94
CA ALA A 191 9.43 -27.92 12.90
C ALA A 191 8.99 -29.38 12.75
N GLN A 192 9.14 -29.97 11.56
CA GLN A 192 8.83 -31.37 11.27
C GLN A 192 10.02 -32.30 11.52
N ASP A 193 11.21 -31.84 11.17
CA ASP A 193 12.47 -32.59 11.30
C ASP A 193 13.55 -31.65 11.86
N PHE A 194 13.88 -31.82 13.15
CA PHE A 194 14.85 -30.98 13.88
C PHE A 194 16.29 -31.22 13.35
N ASN A 195 16.56 -30.74 12.15
CA ASN A 195 17.86 -30.90 11.48
C ASN A 195 18.75 -29.67 11.69
N GLN A 196 19.98 -29.92 12.18
CA GLN A 196 20.97 -28.88 12.45
C GLN A 196 21.30 -28.05 11.19
N ASN A 197 21.39 -28.69 10.01
CA ASN A 197 21.70 -28.00 8.75
C ASN A 197 20.60 -26.99 8.38
N THR A 198 19.33 -27.35 8.57
CA THR A 198 18.18 -26.46 8.35
C THR A 198 18.21 -25.28 9.30
N PHE A 199 18.55 -25.51 10.58
CA PHE A 199 18.72 -24.43 11.55
C PHE A 199 19.84 -23.45 11.17
N ASP A 200 20.98 -23.96 10.75
CA ASP A 200 22.14 -23.13 10.34
C ASP A 200 21.82 -22.32 9.07
N GLU A 201 21.05 -22.88 8.12
CA GLU A 201 20.57 -22.17 6.93
C GLU A 201 19.62 -21.02 7.32
N ILE A 202 18.64 -21.25 8.19
CA ILE A 202 17.74 -20.22 8.71
C ILE A 202 18.52 -19.10 9.38
N ARG A 203 19.51 -19.44 10.20
CA ARG A 203 20.37 -18.47 10.89
C ARG A 203 21.20 -17.63 9.93
N ARG A 204 21.62 -18.18 8.81
CA ARG A 204 22.35 -17.43 7.75
C ARG A 204 21.45 -16.45 7.03
N LEU A 205 20.22 -16.86 6.70
CA LEU A 205 19.26 -16.03 5.96
C LEU A 205 18.68 -14.88 6.79
N LYS A 206 18.68 -15.02 8.12
CA LYS A 206 18.20 -13.96 9.06
C LYS A 206 19.28 -12.93 9.46
N LYS A 207 20.51 -13.07 9.00
CA LYS A 207 21.60 -12.09 9.19
C LYS A 207 21.61 -11.05 8.06
#